data_e84ce7eaabba40b8f07c15e9747e3258
#
_entry.id   e84ce7eaabba40b8f07c15e9747e3258
#
_cell.length_a   1.000
_cell.length_b   1.000
_cell.length_c   1.000
_cell.angle_alpha   90.00
_cell.angle_beta   90.00
_cell.angle_gamma   90.00
#
_symmetry.space_group_name_H-M   'P 1'
#
loop_
_entity.id
_entity.type
_entity.pdbx_description
1 polymer ?
#
loop_
_entity_poly.entity_id
_entity_poly.type
_entity_poly.pdbx_seq_one_letter_code
_entity_poly.pdbx_strand_id
1 'polypeptide(L)'
;MHTSRRMFVQRLGALAALGLLGQGCRRLEDGVADLALGAEDGAFRSPTEGSIDEVAHILNRLTFGPRIGDRAALEKQGIDAFIAQQLSPSSIDDTRCDWRLAAIEPLVEPREEHYEFSPEEMLVALGRSRILRAVHSKRQLHEVMVEFWTDHLNIVAFKGECRWVRFADELEVIRPHALGRFRDLIRASATSPAMLIYLDGHDNKVMHPGDRPNENYARELLELHTLGVDGGYTQRDVFEAARCLSGWTYGHEFWRGRVSRVAFDPERHDRGEKNVLGVTIPAGGGEEDLERLLDIVCTHPSTARYLAKRLCRAFISDPAPTSAIAAVAESFTASRGDMPTILRTLFALDEFRSSRGTIFKRPFRYLVSALRATGAETNGAGDLLEGLRRMGQAPSEYPTPDGYPLEAEPWVGSLFWRWNLAIGLSRGRLSGTRLDSDAFTKATGSTKEQLAHLFGRVPSERELALASASGDVLGVALASPAFQWH
;
A
#
# COMPACT_ATOMS: atom_id res chain seq x y z
N MET A 1 -23.36 0.02 9.55
CA MET A 1 -22.24 0.97 9.43
C MET A 1 -22.60 2.25 8.63
N HIS A 2 -23.77 2.35 8.02
CA HIS A 2 -24.21 3.55 7.25
C HIS A 2 -24.60 4.78 8.08
N THR A 3 -24.93 4.63 9.35
CA THR A 3 -25.38 5.73 10.21
C THR A 3 -24.25 6.66 10.70
N SER A 4 -23.02 6.16 10.77
CA SER A 4 -21.86 6.95 11.22
C SER A 4 -21.38 7.96 10.14
N ARG A 5 -21.44 7.59 8.86
CA ARG A 5 -21.04 8.47 7.74
C ARG A 5 -21.97 9.67 7.54
N ARG A 6 -23.29 9.47 7.63
CA ARG A 6 -24.27 10.58 7.51
C ARG A 6 -24.14 11.60 8.65
N MET A 7 -23.90 11.14 9.89
CA MET A 7 -23.67 12.05 11.02
C MET A 7 -22.34 12.81 10.89
N PHE A 8 -21.34 12.20 10.27
CA PHE A 8 -20.03 12.82 10.00
C PHE A 8 -20.15 13.95 8.96
N VAL A 9 -20.80 13.70 7.83
CA VAL A 9 -21.05 14.71 6.77
C VAL A 9 -21.97 15.84 7.25
N GLN A 10 -22.98 15.55 8.09
CA GLN A 10 -23.85 16.59 8.67
C GLN A 10 -23.12 17.48 9.68
N ARG A 11 -22.12 16.97 10.42
CA ARG A 11 -21.28 17.77 11.32
C ARG A 11 -20.26 18.61 10.55
N LEU A 12 -19.72 18.12 9.42
CA LEU A 12 -18.90 18.90 8.51
C LEU A 12 -19.67 20.03 7.83
N GLY A 13 -20.91 19.82 7.45
CA GLY A 13 -21.79 20.86 6.90
C GLY A 13 -22.05 22.02 7.85
N ALA A 14 -22.09 21.78 9.17
CA ALA A 14 -22.21 22.82 10.19
C ALA A 14 -20.91 23.64 10.38
N LEU A 15 -19.73 23.03 10.13
CA LEU A 15 -18.42 23.71 10.15
C LEU A 15 -18.12 24.46 8.83
N ALA A 16 -18.60 23.95 7.69
CA ALA A 16 -18.50 24.63 6.39
C ALA A 16 -19.32 25.92 6.34
N ALA A 17 -20.40 26.05 7.10
CA ALA A 17 -21.19 27.27 7.24
C ALA A 17 -20.43 28.43 7.92
N LEU A 18 -19.29 28.18 8.58
CA LEU A 18 -18.39 29.18 9.14
C LEU A 18 -17.26 29.58 8.17
N GLY A 19 -17.18 28.96 6.98
CA GLY A 19 -16.09 29.08 6.01
C GLY A 19 -16.31 30.09 4.87
N LEU A 20 -17.15 31.12 5.01
CA LEU A 20 -17.38 32.14 3.99
C LEU A 20 -16.35 33.29 4.03
N LEU A 21 -15.07 32.98 4.20
CA LEU A 21 -13.98 33.95 3.96
C LEU A 21 -12.86 33.25 3.19
N GLY A 22 -12.72 33.67 1.92
CA GLY A 22 -11.88 33.02 0.94
C GLY A 22 -10.38 33.00 1.24
N GLN A 23 -9.69 32.09 0.55
CA GLN A 23 -8.23 31.89 0.43
C GLN A 23 -7.39 31.67 1.71
N GLY A 24 -7.96 31.76 2.92
CA GLY A 24 -7.28 31.46 4.18
C GLY A 24 -7.57 30.06 4.77
N CYS A 25 -8.56 29.33 4.25
CA CYS A 25 -9.16 28.17 4.92
C CYS A 25 -8.34 26.87 4.85
N ARG A 26 -7.32 26.75 3.98
CA ARG A 26 -6.45 25.56 3.95
C ARG A 26 -5.56 25.40 5.20
N ARG A 27 -5.47 26.42 6.06
CA ARG A 27 -4.76 26.35 7.35
C ARG A 27 -5.60 25.79 8.50
N LEU A 28 -6.91 25.66 8.30
CA LEU A 28 -7.84 25.22 9.37
C LEU A 28 -7.98 23.68 9.44
N GLU A 29 -7.73 22.96 8.35
CA GLU A 29 -7.99 21.51 8.27
C GLU A 29 -7.07 20.70 9.18
N ASP A 30 -5.79 21.04 9.27
CA ASP A 30 -4.80 20.35 10.11
C ASP A 30 -4.98 20.71 11.61
N GLY A 31 -5.28 21.98 11.90
CA GLY A 31 -5.53 22.45 13.26
C GLY A 31 -6.87 22.02 13.84
N VAL A 32 -7.88 21.71 13.02
CA VAL A 32 -9.22 21.31 13.49
C VAL A 32 -9.20 19.92 14.12
N ALA A 33 -8.43 18.97 13.56
CA ALA A 33 -8.30 17.63 14.15
C ALA A 33 -7.63 17.69 15.52
N ASP A 34 -6.59 18.52 15.70
CA ASP A 34 -5.89 18.68 16.97
C ASP A 34 -6.70 19.51 17.98
N LEU A 35 -7.46 20.51 17.53
CA LEU A 35 -8.39 21.27 18.36
C LEU A 35 -9.58 20.43 18.84
N ALA A 36 -10.11 19.55 17.97
CA ALA A 36 -11.29 18.74 18.29
C ALA A 36 -10.98 17.49 19.12
N LEU A 37 -9.77 16.91 18.95
CA LEU A 37 -9.39 15.62 19.52
C LEU A 37 -8.23 15.69 20.53
N GLY A 38 -7.69 16.90 20.81
CA GLY A 38 -6.50 17.13 21.63
C GLY A 38 -5.20 16.79 20.92
N ALA A 39 -4.07 17.33 21.38
CA ALA A 39 -2.74 16.97 20.85
C ALA A 39 -2.38 15.54 21.24
N GLU A 40 -1.66 14.82 20.35
CA GLU A 40 -1.10 13.50 20.67
C GLU A 40 0.27 13.69 21.35
N ASP A 41 0.28 13.71 22.68
CA ASP A 41 1.51 13.84 23.47
C ASP A 41 2.19 12.46 23.61
N GLY A 42 3.15 12.17 22.71
CA GLY A 42 4.10 11.08 22.90
C GLY A 42 5.41 11.61 23.49
N ALA A 43 5.83 11.09 24.64
CA ALA A 43 7.15 11.42 25.17
C ALA A 43 8.25 10.95 24.19
N PHE A 44 9.15 11.87 23.81
CA PHE A 44 10.28 11.51 22.95
C PHE A 44 11.26 10.61 23.72
N ARG A 45 11.73 9.54 23.03
CA ARG A 45 12.84 8.69 23.50
C ARG A 45 13.80 8.43 22.35
N SER A 46 15.09 8.65 22.62
CA SER A 46 16.17 8.41 21.66
C SER A 46 16.66 6.97 21.75
N PRO A 47 17.05 6.34 20.62
CA PRO A 47 17.86 5.12 20.64
C PRO A 47 19.17 5.31 21.41
N THR A 48 19.61 4.26 22.08
CA THR A 48 20.84 4.28 22.92
C THR A 48 21.96 3.42 22.37
N GLU A 49 21.70 2.56 21.37
CA GLU A 49 22.67 1.65 20.78
C GLU A 49 23.24 2.18 19.46
N GLY A 50 24.47 1.78 19.12
CA GLY A 50 25.12 2.12 17.85
C GLY A 50 24.64 1.31 16.65
N SER A 51 23.83 0.27 16.88
CA SER A 51 23.09 -0.49 15.86
C SER A 51 21.60 -0.22 15.98
N ILE A 52 20.85 -0.48 14.91
CA ILE A 52 19.37 -0.43 14.95
C ILE A 52 18.88 -1.46 15.97
N ASP A 53 18.22 -0.99 17.02
CA ASP A 53 17.68 -1.86 18.06
C ASP A 53 16.33 -2.50 17.63
N GLU A 54 15.79 -3.40 18.46
CA GLU A 54 14.58 -4.14 18.14
C GLU A 54 13.36 -3.21 18.01
N VAL A 55 13.24 -2.20 18.85
CA VAL A 55 12.12 -1.23 18.80
C VAL A 55 12.15 -0.45 17.49
N ALA A 56 13.32 0.08 17.12
CA ALA A 56 13.48 0.79 15.85
C ALA A 56 13.23 -0.13 14.64
N HIS A 57 13.67 -1.39 14.72
CA HIS A 57 13.43 -2.39 13.69
C HIS A 57 11.94 -2.65 13.50
N ILE A 58 11.19 -2.93 14.57
CA ILE A 58 9.74 -3.15 14.51
C ILE A 58 9.01 -1.94 13.93
N LEU A 59 9.32 -0.73 14.39
CA LEU A 59 8.72 0.49 13.86
C LEU A 59 9.05 0.68 12.38
N ASN A 60 10.27 0.42 11.96
CA ASN A 60 10.68 0.55 10.58
C ASN A 60 10.06 -0.51 9.65
N ARG A 61 9.79 -1.73 10.14
CA ARG A 61 9.26 -2.82 9.29
C ARG A 61 7.73 -2.83 9.22
N LEU A 62 7.06 -2.67 10.37
CA LEU A 62 5.61 -2.76 10.46
C LEU A 62 4.91 -1.43 10.19
N THR A 63 5.67 -0.32 10.11
CA THR A 63 5.16 1.01 9.79
C THR A 63 5.99 1.64 8.68
N PHE A 64 5.60 2.82 8.22
CA PHE A 64 6.42 3.62 7.30
C PHE A 64 7.56 4.38 8.01
N GLY A 65 7.94 3.97 9.20
CA GLY A 65 8.95 4.60 10.05
C GLY A 65 8.35 5.31 11.26
N PRO A 66 9.16 5.53 12.32
CA PRO A 66 8.68 6.10 13.58
C PRO A 66 8.30 7.59 13.44
N ARG A 67 7.28 8.00 14.18
CA ARG A 67 7.03 9.39 14.57
C ARG A 67 7.72 9.69 15.90
N ILE A 68 7.80 10.97 16.24
CA ILE A 68 8.14 11.40 17.58
C ILE A 68 7.11 10.80 18.55
N GLY A 69 7.59 10.09 19.58
CA GLY A 69 6.74 9.42 20.57
C GLY A 69 6.40 7.95 20.28
N ASP A 70 6.44 7.48 19.03
CA ASP A 70 6.11 6.07 18.69
C ASP A 70 7.01 5.07 19.43
N ARG A 71 8.31 5.40 19.60
CA ARG A 71 9.24 4.58 20.36
C ARG A 71 8.81 4.39 21.81
N ALA A 72 8.52 5.48 22.50
CA ALA A 72 8.08 5.42 23.90
C ALA A 72 6.74 4.68 24.05
N ALA A 73 5.84 4.86 23.08
CA ALA A 73 4.57 4.16 23.07
C ALA A 73 4.77 2.65 22.89
N LEU A 74 5.63 2.24 21.96
CA LEU A 74 5.93 0.82 21.71
C LEU A 74 6.65 0.18 22.92
N GLU A 75 7.65 0.85 23.51
CA GLU A 75 8.33 0.36 24.73
C GLU A 75 7.36 0.17 25.90
N LYS A 76 6.38 1.07 26.06
CA LYS A 76 5.33 0.96 27.09
C LYS A 76 4.35 -0.17 26.80
N GLN A 77 3.94 -0.35 25.55
CA GLN A 77 2.96 -1.34 25.13
C GLN A 77 3.56 -2.76 25.06
N GLY A 78 4.83 -2.85 24.67
CA GLY A 78 5.53 -4.11 24.34
C GLY A 78 5.33 -4.54 22.89
N ILE A 79 6.37 -5.16 22.33
CA ILE A 79 6.45 -5.55 20.91
C ILE A 79 5.32 -6.51 20.52
N ASP A 80 5.11 -7.57 21.29
CA ASP A 80 4.09 -8.59 20.96
C ASP A 80 2.68 -8.01 20.98
N ALA A 81 2.38 -7.13 21.94
CA ALA A 81 1.09 -6.45 22.03
C ALA A 81 0.89 -5.47 20.85
N PHE A 82 1.95 -4.77 20.44
CA PHE A 82 1.91 -3.90 19.25
C PHE A 82 1.66 -4.71 17.98
N ILE A 83 2.40 -5.81 17.76
CA ILE A 83 2.19 -6.69 16.60
C ILE A 83 0.76 -7.21 16.58
N ALA A 84 0.25 -7.72 17.71
CA ALA A 84 -1.12 -8.22 17.81
C ALA A 84 -2.17 -7.14 17.48
N GLN A 85 -1.97 -5.91 17.96
CA GLN A 85 -2.83 -4.77 17.67
C GLN A 85 -2.80 -4.41 16.18
N GLN A 86 -1.62 -4.31 15.57
CA GLN A 86 -1.46 -3.97 14.14
C GLN A 86 -2.04 -5.05 13.22
N LEU A 87 -2.04 -6.31 13.61
CA LEU A 87 -2.70 -7.41 12.90
C LEU A 87 -4.24 -7.38 13.02
N SER A 88 -4.78 -6.51 13.87
CA SER A 88 -6.24 -6.34 14.09
C SER A 88 -6.66 -4.88 13.87
N PRO A 89 -6.54 -4.34 12.64
CA PRO A 89 -6.68 -2.90 12.37
C PRO A 89 -8.05 -2.33 12.75
N SER A 90 -9.10 -3.15 12.78
CA SER A 90 -10.44 -2.72 13.22
C SER A 90 -10.52 -2.31 14.69
N SER A 91 -9.57 -2.75 15.51
CA SER A 91 -9.46 -2.39 16.93
C SER A 91 -8.77 -1.04 17.17
N ILE A 92 -8.17 -0.46 16.11
CA ILE A 92 -7.40 0.78 16.19
C ILE A 92 -8.29 1.95 15.76
N ASP A 93 -8.43 2.95 16.65
CA ASP A 93 -9.10 4.21 16.31
C ASP A 93 -8.23 5.04 15.36
N ASP A 94 -8.78 5.34 14.19
CA ASP A 94 -8.10 6.11 13.14
C ASP A 94 -8.87 7.36 12.72
N THR A 95 -9.78 7.83 13.58
CA THR A 95 -10.67 8.98 13.34
C THR A 95 -9.91 10.22 12.90
N ARG A 96 -8.71 10.48 13.43
CA ARG A 96 -7.88 11.63 13.01
C ARG A 96 -7.45 11.55 11.56
N CYS A 97 -7.07 10.37 11.09
CA CYS A 97 -6.73 10.14 9.69
C CYS A 97 -7.96 10.33 8.80
N ASP A 98 -9.12 9.80 9.22
CA ASP A 98 -10.37 9.94 8.47
C ASP A 98 -10.79 11.41 8.31
N TRP A 99 -10.55 12.26 9.32
CA TRP A 99 -10.80 13.70 9.22
C TRP A 99 -9.91 14.38 8.16
N ARG A 100 -8.62 14.02 8.10
CA ARG A 100 -7.71 14.56 7.07
C ARG A 100 -8.09 14.13 5.66
N LEU A 101 -8.62 12.93 5.52
CA LEU A 101 -9.06 12.37 4.25
C LEU A 101 -10.37 12.96 3.73
N ALA A 102 -11.22 13.48 4.62
CA ALA A 102 -12.50 14.08 4.26
C ALA A 102 -12.37 15.30 3.32
N ALA A 103 -11.19 15.92 3.25
CA ALA A 103 -10.86 16.99 2.33
C ALA A 103 -10.55 16.52 0.88
N ILE A 104 -10.55 15.21 0.64
CA ILE A 104 -10.33 14.63 -0.70
C ILE A 104 -11.71 14.30 -1.29
N GLU A 105 -12.23 15.21 -2.11
CA GLU A 105 -13.60 15.12 -2.64
C GLU A 105 -13.91 13.77 -3.31
N PRO A 106 -13.10 13.22 -4.25
CA PRO A 106 -13.38 11.91 -4.84
C PRO A 106 -13.44 10.75 -3.84
N LEU A 107 -12.85 10.91 -2.63
CA LEU A 107 -12.87 9.86 -1.61
C LEU A 107 -14.22 9.77 -0.88
N VAL A 108 -14.94 10.87 -0.79
CA VAL A 108 -16.23 10.96 -0.08
C VAL A 108 -17.42 10.78 -1.01
N GLU A 109 -17.20 10.95 -2.32
CA GLU A 109 -18.24 10.75 -3.32
C GLU A 109 -18.44 9.27 -3.67
N PRO A 110 -19.67 8.87 -4.06
CA PRO A 110 -19.95 7.53 -4.60
C PRO A 110 -19.12 7.25 -5.85
N ARG A 111 -18.77 5.99 -6.10
CA ARG A 111 -18.00 5.58 -7.27
C ARG A 111 -18.59 6.07 -8.59
N GLU A 112 -19.92 6.10 -8.69
CA GLU A 112 -20.65 6.53 -9.86
C GLU A 112 -20.37 8.01 -10.23
N GLU A 113 -19.99 8.82 -9.24
CA GLU A 113 -19.65 10.24 -9.43
C GLU A 113 -18.15 10.45 -9.77
N HIS A 114 -17.30 9.42 -9.70
CA HIS A 114 -15.88 9.56 -10.04
C HIS A 114 -15.65 10.03 -11.47
N TYR A 115 -16.58 9.76 -12.38
CA TYR A 115 -16.52 10.23 -13.77
C TYR A 115 -16.79 11.73 -13.94
N GLU A 116 -17.25 12.44 -12.92
CA GLU A 116 -17.39 13.90 -12.93
C GLU A 116 -16.03 14.59 -12.73
N PHE A 117 -15.03 13.86 -12.22
CA PHE A 117 -13.67 14.36 -12.05
C PHE A 117 -12.82 14.06 -13.28
N SER A 118 -11.85 14.93 -13.57
CA SER A 118 -10.84 14.65 -14.60
C SER A 118 -9.95 13.47 -14.19
N PRO A 119 -9.32 12.78 -15.15
CA PRO A 119 -8.35 11.73 -14.86
C PRO A 119 -7.21 12.18 -13.94
N GLU A 120 -6.77 13.41 -14.11
CA GLU A 120 -5.70 14.03 -13.32
C GLU A 120 -6.13 14.26 -11.87
N GLU A 121 -7.36 14.73 -11.65
CA GLU A 121 -7.92 14.90 -10.30
C GLU A 121 -8.06 13.55 -9.59
N MET A 122 -8.51 12.50 -10.28
CA MET A 122 -8.60 11.16 -9.73
C MET A 122 -7.23 10.61 -9.34
N LEU A 123 -6.20 10.79 -10.18
CA LEU A 123 -4.83 10.34 -9.90
C LEU A 123 -4.22 11.10 -8.72
N VAL A 124 -4.42 12.42 -8.67
CA VAL A 124 -4.00 13.26 -7.55
C VAL A 124 -4.71 12.86 -6.26
N ALA A 125 -6.03 12.62 -6.30
CA ALA A 125 -6.80 12.18 -5.15
C ALA A 125 -6.32 10.82 -4.61
N LEU A 126 -6.04 9.87 -5.50
CA LEU A 126 -5.47 8.56 -5.15
C LEU A 126 -4.09 8.73 -4.47
N GLY A 127 -3.18 9.48 -5.07
CA GLY A 127 -1.85 9.73 -4.52
C GLY A 127 -1.89 10.45 -3.17
N ARG A 128 -2.74 11.48 -3.03
CA ARG A 128 -2.96 12.21 -1.77
C ARG A 128 -3.49 11.27 -0.68
N SER A 129 -4.51 10.47 -0.99
CA SER A 129 -5.10 9.57 -0.01
C SER A 129 -4.09 8.55 0.51
N ARG A 130 -3.21 8.03 -0.35
CA ARG A 130 -2.14 7.11 0.03
C ARG A 130 -1.09 7.78 0.91
N ILE A 131 -0.60 8.95 0.54
CA ILE A 131 0.38 9.69 1.34
C ILE A 131 -0.21 10.03 2.71
N LEU A 132 -1.41 10.60 2.77
CA LEU A 132 -2.04 10.98 4.04
C LEU A 132 -2.29 9.78 4.96
N ARG A 133 -2.76 8.65 4.42
CA ARG A 133 -2.93 7.41 5.20
C ARG A 133 -1.59 6.89 5.69
N ALA A 134 -0.60 6.77 4.82
CA ALA A 134 0.73 6.27 5.19
C ALA A 134 1.40 7.16 6.25
N VAL A 135 1.20 8.49 6.20
CA VAL A 135 1.73 9.43 7.19
C VAL A 135 0.92 9.41 8.48
N HIS A 136 -0.41 9.48 8.43
CA HIS A 136 -1.25 9.82 9.58
C HIS A 136 -2.02 8.66 10.21
N SER A 137 -2.28 7.56 9.48
CA SER A 137 -2.98 6.41 10.03
C SER A 137 -2.23 5.78 11.19
N LYS A 138 -2.97 5.34 12.22
CA LYS A 138 -2.46 4.50 13.30
C LYS A 138 -2.45 3.00 12.91
N ARG A 139 -3.18 2.63 11.84
CA ARG A 139 -3.25 1.28 11.28
C ARG A 139 -2.09 1.02 10.33
N GLN A 140 -0.86 1.24 10.80
CA GLN A 140 0.32 1.32 9.94
C GLN A 140 0.62 0.04 9.17
N LEU A 141 0.54 -1.13 9.81
CA LEU A 141 0.75 -2.41 9.13
C LEU A 141 -0.31 -2.63 8.03
N HIS A 142 -1.54 -2.19 8.25
CA HIS A 142 -2.57 -2.23 7.22
C HIS A 142 -2.17 -1.38 6.00
N GLU A 143 -1.65 -0.17 6.20
CA GLU A 143 -1.20 0.69 5.11
C GLU A 143 0.02 0.10 4.38
N VAL A 144 0.96 -0.52 5.09
CA VAL A 144 2.10 -1.26 4.50
C VAL A 144 1.61 -2.43 3.64
N MET A 145 0.60 -3.17 4.11
CA MET A 145 0.02 -4.27 3.35
C MET A 145 -0.82 -3.78 2.17
N VAL A 146 -1.46 -2.63 2.26
CA VAL A 146 -2.13 -1.99 1.11
C VAL A 146 -1.11 -1.64 0.03
N GLU A 147 0.05 -1.07 0.39
CA GLU A 147 1.14 -0.83 -0.58
C GLU A 147 1.61 -2.15 -1.22
N PHE A 148 1.86 -3.18 -0.41
CA PHE A 148 2.31 -4.49 -0.88
C PHE A 148 1.32 -5.11 -1.89
N TRP A 149 0.03 -5.15 -1.56
CA TRP A 149 -0.98 -5.73 -2.43
C TRP A 149 -1.27 -4.89 -3.67
N THR A 150 -1.13 -3.57 -3.56
CA THR A 150 -1.25 -2.69 -4.71
C THR A 150 -0.15 -2.94 -5.76
N ASP A 151 1.07 -3.24 -5.31
CA ASP A 151 2.15 -3.64 -6.22
C ASP A 151 1.98 -5.08 -6.72
N HIS A 152 1.44 -5.99 -5.89
CA HIS A 152 1.21 -7.39 -6.27
C HIS A 152 0.08 -7.55 -7.30
N LEU A 153 -0.96 -6.74 -7.19
CA LEU A 153 -2.12 -6.68 -8.09
C LEU A 153 -2.09 -5.35 -8.85
N ASN A 154 -0.94 -5.02 -9.45
CA ASN A 154 -0.74 -3.72 -10.07
C ASN A 154 -1.73 -3.44 -11.20
N ILE A 155 -2.28 -2.25 -11.17
CA ILE A 155 -3.15 -1.69 -12.23
C ILE A 155 -2.64 -0.29 -12.54
N VAL A 156 -2.18 -0.06 -13.77
CA VAL A 156 -1.80 1.27 -14.22
C VAL A 156 -3.04 2.13 -14.48
N ALA A 157 -3.05 3.33 -13.92
CA ALA A 157 -4.20 4.23 -14.05
C ALA A 157 -4.44 4.74 -15.48
N PHE A 158 -3.42 4.69 -16.35
CA PHE A 158 -3.51 5.28 -17.69
C PHE A 158 -4.14 4.37 -18.76
N LYS A 159 -4.44 3.10 -18.46
CA LYS A 159 -5.08 2.20 -19.42
C LYS A 159 -6.61 2.37 -19.42
N GLY A 160 -7.16 2.90 -20.49
CA GLY A 160 -8.61 3.02 -20.71
C GLY A 160 -9.34 3.69 -19.51
N GLU A 161 -10.44 3.08 -19.09
CA GLU A 161 -11.27 3.52 -17.96
C GLU A 161 -10.62 3.33 -16.59
N CYS A 162 -9.46 2.66 -16.47
CA CYS A 162 -8.73 2.50 -15.20
C CYS A 162 -8.50 3.83 -14.49
N ARG A 163 -8.37 4.93 -15.24
CA ARG A 163 -8.19 6.30 -14.71
C ARG A 163 -9.27 6.73 -13.72
N TRP A 164 -10.49 6.17 -13.81
CA TRP A 164 -11.59 6.45 -12.90
C TRP A 164 -11.85 5.31 -11.91
N VAL A 165 -11.77 4.06 -12.36
CA VAL A 165 -12.15 2.90 -11.54
C VAL A 165 -11.03 2.42 -10.63
N ARG A 166 -9.76 2.80 -10.86
CA ARG A 166 -8.61 2.39 -10.04
C ARG A 166 -8.70 2.90 -8.59
N PHE A 167 -9.27 4.09 -8.40
CA PHE A 167 -9.45 4.63 -7.06
C PHE A 167 -10.46 3.79 -6.24
N ALA A 168 -11.58 3.44 -6.87
CA ALA A 168 -12.57 2.55 -6.27
C ALA A 168 -12.00 1.15 -6.00
N ASP A 169 -11.16 0.61 -6.89
CA ASP A 169 -10.49 -0.67 -6.71
C ASP A 169 -9.63 -0.70 -5.43
N GLU A 170 -8.86 0.36 -5.16
CA GLU A 170 -8.12 0.43 -3.90
C GLU A 170 -9.03 0.40 -2.68
N LEU A 171 -10.15 1.12 -2.72
CA LEU A 171 -11.08 1.24 -1.59
C LEU A 171 -11.93 -0.01 -1.36
N GLU A 172 -12.33 -0.68 -2.44
CA GLU A 172 -13.30 -1.78 -2.41
C GLU A 172 -12.64 -3.17 -2.49
N VAL A 173 -11.45 -3.27 -3.09
CA VAL A 173 -10.72 -4.53 -3.29
C VAL A 173 -9.50 -4.62 -2.37
N ILE A 174 -8.52 -3.73 -2.54
CA ILE A 174 -7.23 -3.88 -1.86
C ILE A 174 -7.37 -3.64 -0.35
N ARG A 175 -7.92 -2.51 0.06
CA ARG A 175 -7.97 -2.10 1.47
C ARG A 175 -8.79 -3.04 2.36
N PRO A 176 -9.99 -3.48 1.98
CA PRO A 176 -10.79 -4.38 2.81
C PRO A 176 -10.15 -5.75 3.03
N HIS A 177 -9.31 -6.20 2.07
CA HIS A 177 -8.72 -7.53 2.08
C HIS A 177 -7.23 -7.55 2.43
N ALA A 178 -6.60 -6.38 2.68
CA ALA A 178 -5.14 -6.28 2.89
C ALA A 178 -4.62 -7.14 4.05
N LEU A 179 -5.40 -7.33 5.11
CA LEU A 179 -5.15 -8.25 6.22
C LEU A 179 -6.27 -9.31 6.33
N GLY A 180 -6.84 -9.72 5.20
CA GLY A 180 -7.85 -10.76 5.10
C GLY A 180 -7.28 -12.10 4.62
N ARG A 181 -8.13 -12.93 4.05
CA ARG A 181 -7.71 -14.17 3.37
C ARG A 181 -7.25 -13.87 1.95
N PHE A 182 -6.15 -14.46 1.54
CA PHE A 182 -5.59 -14.27 0.20
C PHE A 182 -6.59 -14.60 -0.90
N ARG A 183 -7.33 -15.72 -0.76
CA ARG A 183 -8.35 -16.10 -1.73
C ARG A 183 -9.44 -15.05 -1.92
N ASP A 184 -9.86 -14.40 -0.83
CA ASP A 184 -10.91 -13.36 -0.89
C ASP A 184 -10.39 -12.11 -1.59
N LEU A 185 -9.12 -11.75 -1.39
CA LEU A 185 -8.46 -10.68 -2.11
C LEU A 185 -8.39 -10.97 -3.62
N ILE A 186 -7.95 -12.19 -4.01
CA ILE A 186 -7.87 -12.57 -5.43
C ILE A 186 -9.25 -12.60 -6.06
N ARG A 187 -10.27 -13.12 -5.35
CA ARG A 187 -11.65 -13.10 -5.82
C ARG A 187 -12.16 -11.67 -6.07
N ALA A 188 -11.96 -10.79 -5.10
CA ALA A 188 -12.37 -9.39 -5.21
C ALA A 188 -11.65 -8.70 -6.39
N SER A 189 -10.36 -8.97 -6.59
CA SER A 189 -9.59 -8.48 -7.73
C SER A 189 -10.10 -9.04 -9.06
N ALA A 190 -10.35 -10.36 -9.13
CA ALA A 190 -10.83 -11.02 -10.35
C ALA A 190 -12.18 -10.50 -10.84
N THR A 191 -13.00 -9.99 -9.92
CA THR A 191 -14.31 -9.39 -10.21
C THR A 191 -14.30 -7.87 -10.06
N SER A 192 -13.12 -7.23 -10.15
CA SER A 192 -12.97 -5.78 -10.14
C SER A 192 -13.09 -5.19 -11.55
N PRO A 193 -13.86 -4.12 -11.75
CA PRO A 193 -13.87 -3.43 -13.04
C PRO A 193 -12.49 -3.00 -13.50
N ALA A 194 -11.66 -2.52 -12.57
CA ALA A 194 -10.31 -2.04 -12.89
C ALA A 194 -9.40 -3.16 -13.40
N MET A 195 -9.43 -4.34 -12.76
CA MET A 195 -8.63 -5.49 -13.18
C MET A 195 -9.12 -6.07 -14.51
N LEU A 196 -10.45 -6.17 -14.70
CA LEU A 196 -11.03 -6.64 -15.96
C LEU A 196 -10.69 -5.72 -17.14
N ILE A 197 -10.63 -4.40 -16.92
CA ILE A 197 -10.18 -3.44 -17.93
C ILE A 197 -8.69 -3.56 -18.16
N TYR A 198 -7.91 -3.59 -17.09
CA TYR A 198 -6.45 -3.56 -17.20
C TYR A 198 -5.88 -4.77 -17.92
N LEU A 199 -6.42 -5.96 -17.66
CA LEU A 199 -5.95 -7.22 -18.27
C LEU A 199 -6.88 -7.76 -19.35
N ASP A 200 -7.76 -6.90 -19.93
CA ASP A 200 -8.68 -7.23 -21.03
C ASP A 200 -9.62 -8.41 -20.72
N GLY A 201 -9.85 -8.69 -19.43
CA GLY A 201 -10.72 -9.77 -18.97
C GLY A 201 -12.18 -9.58 -19.40
N HIS A 202 -12.64 -8.34 -19.54
CA HIS A 202 -14.00 -8.01 -20.02
C HIS A 202 -14.24 -8.41 -21.48
N ASP A 203 -13.19 -8.59 -22.27
CA ASP A 203 -13.24 -9.07 -23.65
C ASP A 203 -13.07 -10.60 -23.78
N ASN A 204 -12.90 -11.29 -22.64
CA ASN A 204 -12.77 -12.74 -22.63
C ASN A 204 -14.15 -13.39 -22.80
N LYS A 205 -14.40 -13.95 -23.98
CA LYS A 205 -15.66 -14.57 -24.37
C LYS A 205 -15.47 -15.81 -25.22
N VAL A 206 -16.36 -16.78 -25.05
CA VAL A 206 -16.48 -17.99 -25.87
C VAL A 206 -17.95 -18.17 -26.23
N MET A 207 -18.35 -17.72 -27.39
CA MET A 207 -19.75 -17.70 -27.84
C MET A 207 -20.11 -18.91 -28.69
N HIS A 208 -19.11 -19.49 -29.40
CA HIS A 208 -19.31 -20.62 -30.30
C HIS A 208 -18.28 -21.70 -30.05
N PRO A 209 -18.61 -22.99 -30.38
CA PRO A 209 -17.61 -24.05 -30.36
C PRO A 209 -16.43 -23.73 -31.29
N GLY A 210 -15.22 -23.70 -30.71
CA GLY A 210 -13.98 -23.36 -31.42
C GLY A 210 -13.49 -21.93 -31.26
N ASP A 211 -14.27 -21.05 -30.60
CA ASP A 211 -13.78 -19.73 -30.19
C ASP A 211 -12.61 -19.89 -29.21
N ARG A 212 -11.65 -18.99 -29.30
CA ARG A 212 -10.53 -18.94 -28.38
C ARG A 212 -10.77 -17.87 -27.32
N PRO A 213 -10.63 -18.20 -26.02
CA PRO A 213 -10.72 -17.23 -24.95
C PRO A 213 -9.57 -16.21 -25.01
N ASN A 214 -9.76 -15.05 -24.43
CA ASN A 214 -8.66 -14.12 -24.19
C ASN A 214 -7.85 -14.61 -22.98
N GLU A 215 -6.58 -14.95 -23.22
CA GLU A 215 -5.69 -15.54 -22.21
C GLU A 215 -4.99 -14.51 -21.33
N ASN A 216 -5.09 -13.20 -21.63
CA ASN A 216 -4.26 -12.18 -20.98
C ASN A 216 -4.44 -12.22 -19.44
N TYR A 217 -5.65 -12.07 -18.96
CA TYR A 217 -5.90 -12.11 -17.53
C TYR A 217 -5.58 -13.46 -16.89
N ALA A 218 -5.91 -14.58 -17.55
CA ALA A 218 -5.60 -15.91 -17.04
C ALA A 218 -4.10 -16.13 -16.85
N ARG A 219 -3.29 -15.63 -17.79
CA ARG A 219 -1.83 -15.68 -17.70
C ARG A 219 -1.32 -14.93 -16.47
N GLU A 220 -1.74 -13.69 -16.30
CA GLU A 220 -1.30 -12.87 -15.17
C GLU A 220 -1.80 -13.42 -13.84
N LEU A 221 -3.01 -13.98 -13.79
CA LEU A 221 -3.54 -14.65 -12.61
C LEU A 221 -2.64 -15.81 -12.16
N LEU A 222 -2.19 -16.65 -13.10
CA LEU A 222 -1.31 -17.78 -12.78
C LEU A 222 0.13 -17.31 -12.52
N GLU A 223 0.66 -16.43 -13.35
CA GLU A 223 2.07 -16.05 -13.38
C GLU A 223 2.45 -15.05 -12.30
N LEU A 224 1.67 -14.00 -12.11
CA LEU A 224 2.01 -12.88 -11.23
C LEU A 224 1.19 -12.84 -9.95
N HIS A 225 -0.09 -13.23 -10.02
CA HIS A 225 -0.98 -13.07 -8.87
C HIS A 225 -0.99 -14.30 -7.96
N THR A 226 -0.68 -15.52 -8.47
CA THR A 226 -0.77 -16.76 -7.68
C THR A 226 0.49 -17.61 -7.74
N LEU A 227 0.68 -18.47 -8.73
CA LEU A 227 1.71 -19.52 -8.74
C LEU A 227 3.15 -19.00 -8.88
N GLY A 228 3.32 -17.85 -9.53
CA GLY A 228 4.63 -17.34 -9.94
C GLY A 228 5.08 -17.89 -11.30
N VAL A 229 6.02 -17.21 -11.96
CA VAL A 229 6.54 -17.56 -13.30
C VAL A 229 6.98 -19.04 -13.37
N ASP A 230 7.64 -19.53 -12.33
CA ASP A 230 8.13 -20.92 -12.23
C ASP A 230 7.12 -21.83 -11.51
N GLY A 231 5.84 -21.50 -11.53
CA GLY A 231 4.78 -22.15 -10.74
C GLY A 231 4.39 -23.56 -11.17
N GLY A 232 4.92 -24.05 -12.29
CA GLY A 232 4.69 -25.41 -12.82
C GLY A 232 3.44 -25.55 -13.68
N TYR A 233 2.78 -24.46 -14.05
CA TYR A 233 1.68 -24.44 -15.02
C TYR A 233 2.21 -24.48 -16.46
N THR A 234 1.34 -24.92 -17.37
CA THR A 234 1.61 -25.03 -18.79
C THR A 234 0.78 -24.00 -19.58
N GLN A 235 1.11 -23.79 -20.86
CA GLN A 235 0.27 -22.99 -21.76
C GLN A 235 -1.17 -23.52 -21.85
N ARG A 236 -1.34 -24.84 -21.69
CA ARG A 236 -2.68 -25.46 -21.65
C ARG A 236 -3.45 -25.03 -20.39
N ASP A 237 -2.80 -24.97 -19.24
CA ASP A 237 -3.44 -24.50 -17.99
C ASP A 237 -3.86 -23.02 -18.11
N VAL A 238 -3.07 -22.17 -18.77
CA VAL A 238 -3.45 -20.78 -19.07
C VAL A 238 -4.72 -20.73 -19.93
N PHE A 239 -4.76 -21.55 -20.99
CA PHE A 239 -5.93 -21.64 -21.88
C PHE A 239 -7.18 -22.13 -21.12
N GLU A 240 -7.05 -23.19 -20.31
CA GLU A 240 -8.16 -23.74 -19.53
C GLU A 240 -8.63 -22.75 -18.44
N ALA A 241 -7.71 -22.04 -17.79
CA ALA A 241 -8.04 -20.96 -16.85
C ALA A 241 -8.77 -19.80 -17.55
N ALA A 242 -8.36 -19.43 -18.76
CA ALA A 242 -9.05 -18.41 -19.54
C ALA A 242 -10.48 -18.81 -19.88
N ARG A 243 -10.74 -20.11 -20.16
CA ARG A 243 -12.10 -20.64 -20.33
C ARG A 243 -12.95 -20.51 -19.06
N CYS A 244 -12.36 -20.74 -17.87
CA CYS A 244 -13.01 -20.52 -16.60
C CYS A 244 -13.37 -19.05 -16.35
N LEU A 245 -12.52 -18.12 -16.82
CA LEU A 245 -12.67 -16.67 -16.64
C LEU A 245 -13.53 -16.02 -17.73
N SER A 246 -13.99 -16.76 -18.76
CA SER A 246 -14.83 -16.21 -19.82
C SER A 246 -16.21 -15.81 -19.28
N GLY A 247 -16.83 -14.79 -19.89
CA GLY A 247 -18.16 -14.30 -19.53
C GLY A 247 -18.18 -13.22 -18.45
N TRP A 248 -17.07 -13.01 -17.69
CA TRP A 248 -16.99 -11.88 -16.77
C TRP A 248 -16.83 -10.58 -17.52
N THR A 249 -17.72 -9.63 -17.29
CA THR A 249 -17.76 -8.34 -17.97
C THR A 249 -18.29 -7.27 -17.04
N TYR A 250 -18.38 -6.05 -17.53
CA TYR A 250 -19.02 -4.95 -16.82
C TYR A 250 -20.10 -4.32 -17.71
N GLY A 251 -21.18 -3.82 -17.10
CA GLY A 251 -22.17 -3.04 -17.80
C GLY A 251 -21.63 -1.65 -18.13
N HIS A 252 -22.09 -1.11 -19.28
CA HIS A 252 -21.99 0.31 -19.55
C HIS A 252 -23.33 0.96 -19.31
N GLU A 253 -23.37 2.06 -18.55
CA GLU A 253 -24.51 2.96 -18.63
C GLU A 253 -24.45 3.64 -20.00
N PHE A 254 -25.17 3.07 -20.96
CA PHE A 254 -25.12 3.45 -22.38
C PHE A 254 -25.23 4.96 -22.64
N TRP A 255 -26.04 5.66 -21.82
CA TRP A 255 -26.26 7.09 -21.95
C TRP A 255 -25.17 7.96 -21.32
N ARG A 256 -24.30 7.39 -20.47
CA ARG A 256 -23.28 8.14 -19.72
C ARG A 256 -21.86 7.68 -20.02
N GLY A 257 -21.66 6.59 -20.76
CA GLY A 257 -20.34 6.05 -21.09
C GLY A 257 -19.53 5.58 -19.86
N ARG A 258 -20.22 5.26 -18.75
CA ARG A 258 -19.59 4.91 -17.47
C ARG A 258 -19.57 3.41 -17.27
N VAL A 259 -18.46 2.90 -16.71
CA VAL A 259 -18.36 1.51 -16.27
C VAL A 259 -19.28 1.30 -15.07
N SER A 260 -20.21 0.40 -15.19
CA SER A 260 -21.09 -0.02 -14.11
C SER A 260 -20.53 -1.22 -13.34
N ARG A 261 -21.36 -1.91 -12.59
CA ARG A 261 -20.96 -3.09 -11.82
C ARG A 261 -20.52 -4.22 -12.76
N VAL A 262 -19.56 -5.03 -12.28
CA VAL A 262 -19.19 -6.29 -12.92
C VAL A 262 -20.38 -7.23 -12.89
N ALA A 263 -20.59 -7.95 -13.98
CA ALA A 263 -21.62 -8.95 -14.15
C ALA A 263 -21.04 -10.17 -14.86
N PHE A 264 -21.63 -11.32 -14.61
CA PHE A 264 -21.36 -12.52 -15.37
C PHE A 264 -22.42 -12.68 -16.46
N ASP A 265 -21.97 -12.88 -17.72
CA ASP A 265 -22.79 -13.13 -18.87
C ASP A 265 -22.65 -14.61 -19.30
N PRO A 266 -23.66 -15.45 -19.01
CA PRO A 266 -23.59 -16.88 -19.32
C PRO A 266 -23.56 -17.21 -20.83
N GLU A 267 -23.97 -16.27 -21.70
CA GLU A 267 -23.91 -16.46 -23.14
C GLU A 267 -22.49 -16.24 -23.71
N ARG A 268 -21.64 -15.57 -22.94
CA ARG A 268 -20.23 -15.34 -23.27
C ARG A 268 -19.29 -16.34 -22.62
N HIS A 269 -19.81 -17.26 -21.80
CA HIS A 269 -19.02 -18.21 -21.01
C HIS A 269 -18.88 -19.55 -21.70
N ASP A 270 -17.67 -20.15 -21.61
CA ASP A 270 -17.40 -21.51 -22.06
C ASP A 270 -18.05 -22.53 -21.12
N ARG A 271 -19.01 -23.32 -21.67
CA ARG A 271 -19.82 -24.30 -20.90
C ARG A 271 -19.20 -25.70 -20.86
N GLY A 272 -18.07 -25.93 -21.53
CA GLY A 272 -17.40 -27.24 -21.60
C GLY A 272 -16.69 -27.61 -20.30
N GLU A 273 -16.32 -28.88 -20.17
CA GLU A 273 -15.40 -29.34 -19.14
C GLU A 273 -14.03 -28.68 -19.31
N LYS A 274 -13.35 -28.35 -18.21
CA LYS A 274 -12.02 -27.72 -18.19
C LYS A 274 -11.09 -28.54 -17.29
N ASN A 275 -9.78 -28.47 -17.55
CA ASN A 275 -8.78 -29.12 -16.71
C ASN A 275 -7.66 -28.11 -16.41
N VAL A 276 -7.52 -27.69 -15.16
CA VAL A 276 -6.51 -26.72 -14.72
C VAL A 276 -5.60 -27.39 -13.70
N LEU A 277 -4.30 -27.42 -13.98
CA LEU A 277 -3.28 -28.03 -13.09
C LEU A 277 -3.62 -29.47 -12.69
N GLY A 278 -4.19 -30.24 -13.62
CA GLY A 278 -4.60 -31.63 -13.41
C GLY A 278 -5.93 -31.82 -12.68
N VAL A 279 -6.61 -30.73 -12.30
CA VAL A 279 -7.93 -30.80 -11.63
C VAL A 279 -9.03 -30.53 -12.66
N THR A 280 -9.99 -31.47 -12.75
CA THR A 280 -11.14 -31.34 -13.64
C THR A 280 -12.23 -30.45 -13.04
N ILE A 281 -12.65 -29.44 -13.80
CA ILE A 281 -13.82 -28.61 -13.52
C ILE A 281 -14.95 -29.09 -14.43
N PRO A 282 -16.07 -29.59 -13.89
CA PRO A 282 -17.16 -30.18 -14.67
C PRO A 282 -17.80 -29.16 -15.61
N ALA A 283 -18.32 -29.64 -16.74
CA ALA A 283 -19.10 -28.83 -17.68
C ALA A 283 -20.34 -28.20 -17.03
N GLY A 284 -20.71 -26.99 -17.49
CA GLY A 284 -21.93 -26.31 -17.07
C GLY A 284 -21.85 -25.55 -15.75
N GLY A 285 -20.64 -25.33 -15.21
CA GLY A 285 -20.43 -24.62 -13.92
C GLY A 285 -20.81 -23.13 -13.99
N GLY A 286 -20.68 -22.49 -15.14
CA GLY A 286 -21.00 -21.07 -15.28
C GLY A 286 -20.17 -20.19 -14.36
N GLU A 287 -20.79 -19.32 -13.59
CA GLU A 287 -20.15 -18.41 -12.64
C GLU A 287 -19.27 -19.14 -11.60
N GLU A 288 -19.65 -20.37 -11.22
CA GLU A 288 -18.88 -21.19 -10.26
C GLU A 288 -17.51 -21.65 -10.80
N ASP A 289 -17.26 -21.60 -12.09
CA ASP A 289 -15.96 -21.98 -12.66
C ASP A 289 -14.85 -21.05 -12.17
N LEU A 290 -15.14 -19.75 -11.96
CA LEU A 290 -14.22 -18.83 -11.29
C LEU A 290 -13.89 -19.29 -9.87
N GLU A 291 -14.90 -19.64 -9.07
CA GLU A 291 -14.69 -20.06 -7.67
C GLU A 291 -13.82 -21.33 -7.59
N ARG A 292 -14.08 -22.30 -8.47
CA ARG A 292 -13.28 -23.54 -8.56
C ARG A 292 -11.85 -23.27 -9.02
N LEU A 293 -11.68 -22.40 -10.02
CA LEU A 293 -10.35 -21.98 -10.46
C LEU A 293 -9.58 -21.35 -9.30
N LEU A 294 -10.20 -20.43 -8.55
CA LEU A 294 -9.56 -19.79 -7.41
C LEU A 294 -9.23 -20.77 -6.28
N ASP A 295 -10.08 -21.77 -6.02
CA ASP A 295 -9.78 -22.82 -5.06
C ASP A 295 -8.53 -23.63 -5.47
N ILE A 296 -8.39 -23.95 -6.76
CA ILE A 296 -7.22 -24.65 -7.28
C ILE A 296 -5.95 -23.81 -7.12
N VAL A 297 -5.95 -22.57 -7.64
CA VAL A 297 -4.72 -21.77 -7.71
C VAL A 297 -4.32 -21.20 -6.35
N CYS A 298 -5.26 -20.79 -5.49
CA CYS A 298 -4.95 -20.23 -4.19
C CYS A 298 -4.49 -21.27 -3.15
N THR A 299 -4.81 -22.55 -3.36
CA THR A 299 -4.34 -23.64 -2.47
C THR A 299 -3.10 -24.36 -3.02
N HIS A 300 -2.64 -24.01 -4.22
CA HIS A 300 -1.50 -24.66 -4.86
C HIS A 300 -0.19 -24.40 -4.07
N PRO A 301 0.68 -25.42 -3.90
CA PRO A 301 1.94 -25.24 -3.15
C PRO A 301 2.87 -24.18 -3.74
N SER A 302 2.84 -23.98 -5.06
CA SER A 302 3.64 -22.91 -5.71
C SER A 302 3.17 -21.52 -5.31
N THR A 303 1.86 -21.32 -5.13
CA THR A 303 1.28 -20.05 -4.63
C THR A 303 1.77 -19.76 -3.23
N ALA A 304 1.74 -20.74 -2.34
CA ALA A 304 2.26 -20.59 -0.99
C ALA A 304 3.74 -20.16 -0.98
N ARG A 305 4.59 -20.80 -1.80
CA ARG A 305 6.02 -20.47 -1.92
C ARG A 305 6.24 -19.10 -2.56
N TYR A 306 5.51 -18.78 -3.62
CA TYR A 306 5.66 -17.52 -4.33
C TYR A 306 5.31 -16.33 -3.42
N LEU A 307 4.16 -16.40 -2.74
CA LEU A 307 3.76 -15.35 -1.80
C LEU A 307 4.67 -15.27 -0.58
N ALA A 308 5.10 -16.41 -0.03
CA ALA A 308 6.08 -16.43 1.05
C ALA A 308 7.39 -15.75 0.64
N LYS A 309 7.89 -16.01 -0.57
CA LYS A 309 9.07 -15.33 -1.11
C LYS A 309 8.86 -13.82 -1.20
N ARG A 310 7.73 -13.36 -1.73
CA ARG A 310 7.42 -11.92 -1.84
C ARG A 310 7.30 -11.25 -0.47
N LEU A 311 6.62 -11.87 0.49
CA LEU A 311 6.50 -11.36 1.87
C LEU A 311 7.86 -11.31 2.58
N CYS A 312 8.67 -12.38 2.48
CA CYS A 312 10.01 -12.38 3.07
C CYS A 312 10.92 -11.32 2.45
N ARG A 313 10.84 -11.07 1.15
CA ARG A 313 11.57 -9.98 0.49
C ARG A 313 11.12 -8.60 0.96
N ALA A 314 9.83 -8.42 1.20
CA ALA A 314 9.27 -7.13 1.66
C ALA A 314 9.59 -6.83 3.14
N PHE A 315 9.69 -7.86 3.99
CA PHE A 315 9.82 -7.69 5.44
C PHE A 315 11.15 -8.15 6.03
N ILE A 316 11.91 -9.03 5.39
CA ILE A 316 13.18 -9.57 5.95
C ILE A 316 14.37 -9.01 5.19
N SER A 317 14.61 -9.46 3.96
CA SER A 317 15.72 -9.03 3.11
C SER A 317 15.54 -9.46 1.67
N ASP A 318 16.27 -8.82 0.77
CA ASP A 318 16.38 -9.23 -0.63
C ASP A 318 17.85 -9.51 -1.00
N PRO A 319 18.23 -10.77 -1.33
CA PRO A 319 17.36 -11.95 -1.37
C PRO A 319 16.88 -12.43 0.00
N ALA A 320 15.69 -13.06 0.02
CA ALA A 320 15.12 -13.60 1.25
C ALA A 320 15.74 -14.97 1.61
N PRO A 321 15.94 -15.27 2.91
CA PRO A 321 16.43 -16.56 3.37
C PRO A 321 15.46 -17.70 3.02
N THR A 322 16.01 -18.82 2.52
CA THR A 322 15.21 -19.99 2.10
C THR A 322 14.44 -20.62 3.27
N SER A 323 15.03 -20.65 4.48
CA SER A 323 14.39 -21.12 5.72
C SER A 323 13.14 -20.30 6.05
N ALA A 324 13.22 -18.97 5.98
CA ALA A 324 12.09 -18.08 6.21
C ALA A 324 10.98 -18.28 5.16
N ILE A 325 11.35 -18.40 3.88
CA ILE A 325 10.39 -18.70 2.81
C ILE A 325 9.65 -20.01 3.09
N ALA A 326 10.35 -21.07 3.53
CA ALA A 326 9.75 -22.35 3.83
C ALA A 326 8.76 -22.27 5.00
N ALA A 327 9.13 -21.63 6.11
CA ALA A 327 8.29 -21.46 7.29
C ALA A 327 7.03 -20.64 6.99
N VAL A 328 7.16 -19.55 6.21
CA VAL A 328 6.04 -18.70 5.82
C VAL A 328 5.12 -19.41 4.83
N ALA A 329 5.66 -20.23 3.90
CA ALA A 329 4.87 -21.03 2.96
C ALA A 329 4.08 -22.14 3.67
N GLU A 330 4.66 -22.78 4.69
CA GLU A 330 3.97 -23.73 5.55
C GLU A 330 2.80 -23.08 6.31
N SER A 331 3.05 -21.90 6.90
CA SER A 331 2.02 -21.11 7.57
C SER A 331 0.90 -20.69 6.61
N PHE A 332 1.23 -20.31 5.38
CA PHE A 332 0.24 -20.01 4.34
C PHE A 332 -0.66 -21.22 4.05
N THR A 333 -0.06 -22.38 3.86
CA THR A 333 -0.79 -23.61 3.55
C THR A 333 -1.69 -24.04 4.72
N ALA A 334 -1.15 -24.04 5.94
CA ALA A 334 -1.88 -24.45 7.16
C ALA A 334 -3.05 -23.50 7.47
N SER A 335 -2.87 -22.20 7.28
CA SER A 335 -3.91 -21.18 7.54
C SER A 335 -4.86 -20.96 6.36
N ARG A 336 -4.62 -21.59 5.21
CA ARG A 336 -5.34 -21.35 3.96
C ARG A 336 -5.31 -19.86 3.56
N GLY A 337 -4.13 -19.26 3.64
CA GLY A 337 -3.92 -17.87 3.20
C GLY A 337 -4.45 -16.81 4.18
N ASP A 338 -4.60 -17.10 5.47
CA ASP A 338 -4.98 -16.12 6.49
C ASP A 338 -3.81 -15.18 6.79
N MET A 339 -3.87 -13.96 6.30
CA MET A 339 -2.75 -13.01 6.32
C MET A 339 -2.26 -12.65 7.73
N PRO A 340 -3.13 -12.41 8.73
CA PRO A 340 -2.69 -12.18 10.10
C PRO A 340 -1.87 -13.32 10.68
N THR A 341 -2.25 -14.59 10.41
CA THR A 341 -1.53 -15.77 10.87
C THR A 341 -0.17 -15.88 10.19
N ILE A 342 -0.11 -15.68 8.88
CA ILE A 342 1.13 -15.71 8.08
C ILE A 342 2.12 -14.64 8.56
N LEU A 343 1.66 -13.40 8.72
CA LEU A 343 2.49 -12.29 9.19
C LEU A 343 2.96 -12.50 10.62
N ARG A 344 2.12 -13.06 11.51
CA ARG A 344 2.54 -13.41 12.88
C ARG A 344 3.68 -14.44 12.85
N THR A 345 3.59 -15.46 12.00
CA THR A 345 4.68 -16.42 11.80
C THR A 345 5.95 -15.71 11.32
N LEU A 346 5.84 -14.87 10.28
CA LEU A 346 6.97 -14.14 9.71
C LEU A 346 7.68 -13.26 10.75
N PHE A 347 6.93 -12.48 11.54
CA PHE A 347 7.49 -11.58 12.54
C PHE A 347 8.08 -12.29 13.77
N ALA A 348 7.75 -13.57 13.96
CA ALA A 348 8.34 -14.41 15.02
C ALA A 348 9.67 -15.06 14.62
N LEU A 349 10.04 -15.06 13.32
CA LEU A 349 11.28 -15.68 12.83
C LEU A 349 12.53 -14.94 13.30
N ASP A 350 13.58 -15.68 13.62
CA ASP A 350 14.90 -15.11 13.95
C ASP A 350 15.49 -14.35 12.76
N GLU A 351 15.25 -14.81 11.53
CA GLU A 351 15.65 -14.13 10.30
C GLU A 351 15.01 -12.74 10.20
N PHE A 352 13.75 -12.56 10.60
CA PHE A 352 13.13 -11.25 10.66
C PHE A 352 13.81 -10.37 11.73
N ARG A 353 14.00 -10.87 12.94
CA ARG A 353 14.57 -10.12 14.05
C ARG A 353 16.00 -9.70 13.80
N SER A 354 16.76 -10.48 13.05
CA SER A 354 18.18 -10.21 12.71
C SER A 354 18.36 -9.33 11.48
N SER A 355 17.34 -9.11 10.66
CA SER A 355 17.43 -8.38 9.38
C SER A 355 17.41 -6.86 9.50
N ARG A 356 17.98 -6.32 10.58
CA ARG A 356 17.97 -4.88 10.89
C ARG A 356 18.79 -4.10 9.87
N GLY A 357 18.22 -3.06 9.27
CA GLY A 357 18.91 -2.20 8.33
C GLY A 357 19.26 -2.84 6.98
N THR A 358 18.57 -3.91 6.58
CA THR A 358 18.91 -4.67 5.36
C THR A 358 18.06 -4.33 4.15
N ILE A 359 16.97 -3.59 4.32
CA ILE A 359 16.07 -3.22 3.20
C ILE A 359 16.27 -1.75 2.83
N PHE A 360 16.50 -1.50 1.54
CA PHE A 360 16.55 -0.16 0.98
C PHE A 360 15.12 0.42 0.91
N LYS A 361 14.94 1.63 1.42
CA LYS A 361 13.64 2.32 1.34
C LYS A 361 13.32 2.66 -0.10
N ARG A 362 12.27 2.06 -0.66
CA ARG A 362 11.71 2.49 -1.94
C ARG A 362 11.25 3.94 -1.86
N PRO A 363 11.12 4.66 -2.98
CA PRO A 363 10.81 6.10 -2.96
C PRO A 363 9.60 6.50 -2.13
N PHE A 364 8.48 5.75 -2.22
CA PHE A 364 7.29 6.02 -1.42
C PHE A 364 7.56 5.88 0.09
N ARG A 365 8.22 4.79 0.48
CA ARG A 365 8.61 4.56 1.89
C ARG A 365 9.60 5.62 2.37
N TYR A 366 10.56 6.02 1.54
CA TYR A 366 11.52 7.07 1.86
C TYR A 366 10.80 8.40 2.15
N LEU A 367 9.93 8.84 1.24
CA LEU A 367 9.15 10.08 1.38
C LEU A 367 8.30 10.04 2.65
N VAL A 368 7.51 8.99 2.83
CA VAL A 368 6.61 8.89 3.98
C VAL A 368 7.40 8.80 5.29
N SER A 369 8.52 8.04 5.32
CA SER A 369 9.34 7.96 6.53
C SER A 369 9.97 9.31 6.89
N ALA A 370 10.33 10.14 5.92
CA ALA A 370 10.85 11.49 6.17
C ALA A 370 9.77 12.39 6.78
N LEU A 371 8.55 12.39 6.24
CA LEU A 371 7.42 13.14 6.77
C LEU A 371 7.05 12.71 8.19
N ARG A 372 6.97 11.39 8.43
CA ARG A 372 6.66 10.83 9.75
C ARG A 372 7.70 11.17 10.78
N ALA A 373 8.97 10.91 10.48
CA ALA A 373 10.07 11.11 11.43
C ALA A 373 10.26 12.58 11.82
N THR A 374 9.97 13.50 10.90
CA THR A 374 10.08 14.94 11.18
C THR A 374 8.81 15.57 11.75
N GLY A 375 7.69 14.85 11.75
CA GLY A 375 6.39 15.39 12.14
C GLY A 375 5.87 16.46 11.17
N ALA A 376 6.32 16.44 9.91
CA ALA A 376 5.89 17.42 8.91
C ALA A 376 4.40 17.25 8.59
N GLU A 377 3.67 18.36 8.63
CA GLU A 377 2.27 18.45 8.19
C GLU A 377 2.20 18.59 6.67
N THR A 378 1.28 17.85 6.05
CA THR A 378 1.16 17.83 4.58
C THR A 378 -0.27 17.59 4.12
N ASN A 379 -0.61 18.15 2.95
CA ASN A 379 -1.85 17.85 2.23
C ASN A 379 -1.69 16.67 1.25
N GLY A 380 -0.51 16.05 1.18
CA GLY A 380 -0.23 14.87 0.35
C GLY A 380 -0.15 15.12 -1.16
N ALA A 381 -0.12 16.39 -1.61
CA ALA A 381 -0.17 16.74 -3.03
C ALA A 381 1.07 17.52 -3.50
N GLY A 382 0.98 18.12 -4.69
CA GLY A 382 2.00 19.01 -5.23
C GLY A 382 3.36 18.36 -5.39
N ASP A 383 4.40 18.98 -4.79
CA ASP A 383 5.79 18.56 -4.92
C ASP A 383 6.05 17.13 -4.42
N LEU A 384 5.21 16.59 -3.54
CA LEU A 384 5.38 15.21 -3.05
C LEU A 384 5.05 14.18 -4.15
N LEU A 385 3.93 14.35 -4.86
CA LEU A 385 3.55 13.47 -5.96
C LEU A 385 4.52 13.59 -7.13
N GLU A 386 4.93 14.82 -7.47
CA GLU A 386 5.94 15.04 -8.49
C GLU A 386 7.30 14.45 -8.08
N GLY A 387 7.69 14.57 -6.81
CA GLY A 387 8.87 13.94 -6.26
C GLY A 387 8.86 12.42 -6.41
N LEU A 388 7.73 11.78 -6.12
CA LEU A 388 7.56 10.33 -6.30
C LEU A 388 7.67 9.94 -7.78
N ARG A 389 7.09 10.73 -8.69
CA ARG A 389 7.18 10.49 -10.13
C ARG A 389 8.63 10.59 -10.62
N ARG A 390 9.37 11.61 -10.18
CA ARG A 390 10.80 11.78 -10.51
C ARG A 390 11.69 10.71 -9.90
N MET A 391 11.31 10.16 -8.75
CA MET A 391 11.99 9.02 -8.15
C MET A 391 11.58 7.67 -8.75
N GLY A 392 10.59 7.65 -9.67
CA GLY A 392 10.14 6.47 -10.39
C GLY A 392 9.09 5.61 -9.67
N GLN A 393 8.49 6.09 -8.56
CA GLN A 393 7.45 5.35 -7.83
C GLN A 393 6.21 6.23 -7.53
N ALA A 394 5.58 6.75 -8.57
CA ALA A 394 4.30 7.44 -8.41
C ALA A 394 3.15 6.43 -8.27
N PRO A 395 2.18 6.64 -7.37
CA PRO A 395 1.08 5.71 -7.13
C PRO A 395 0.28 5.38 -8.40
N SER A 396 0.15 4.09 -8.71
CA SER A 396 -0.61 3.54 -9.87
C SER A 396 -0.11 4.02 -11.25
N GLU A 397 1.17 4.39 -11.37
CA GLU A 397 1.79 4.78 -12.64
C GLU A 397 2.74 3.71 -13.20
N TYR A 398 2.95 2.58 -12.53
CA TYR A 398 3.79 1.51 -13.06
C TYR A 398 3.11 0.79 -14.22
N PRO A 399 3.77 0.67 -15.40
CA PRO A 399 3.08 0.29 -16.64
C PRO A 399 2.74 -1.20 -16.75
N THR A 400 3.52 -2.08 -16.12
CA THR A 400 3.41 -3.53 -16.28
C THR A 400 2.75 -4.21 -15.06
N PRO A 401 2.08 -5.36 -15.22
CA PRO A 401 1.28 -5.98 -14.18
C PRO A 401 2.10 -6.57 -13.01
N ASP A 402 3.42 -6.75 -13.15
CA ASP A 402 4.32 -7.23 -12.10
C ASP A 402 4.55 -6.25 -10.95
N GLY A 403 4.17 -4.96 -11.14
CA GLY A 403 4.26 -3.92 -10.13
C GLY A 403 5.69 -3.42 -9.87
N TYR A 404 5.81 -2.49 -8.94
CA TYR A 404 7.10 -1.89 -8.60
C TYR A 404 8.08 -2.91 -8.00
N PRO A 405 9.35 -2.93 -8.44
CA PRO A 405 10.36 -3.88 -7.96
C PRO A 405 10.65 -3.71 -6.46
N LEU A 406 10.90 -4.83 -5.79
CA LEU A 406 11.31 -4.87 -4.39
C LEU A 406 12.84 -4.71 -4.23
N GLU A 407 13.60 -4.99 -5.27
CA GLU A 407 15.05 -4.88 -5.34
C GLU A 407 15.51 -3.43 -5.11
N ALA A 408 16.74 -3.27 -4.56
CA ALA A 408 17.31 -1.94 -4.31
C ALA A 408 17.83 -1.25 -5.58
N GLU A 409 18.39 -2.03 -6.51
CA GLU A 409 19.13 -1.54 -7.68
C GLU A 409 18.34 -0.54 -8.55
N PRO A 410 17.05 -0.76 -8.88
CA PRO A 410 16.28 0.19 -9.67
C PRO A 410 16.14 1.58 -9.03
N TRP A 411 16.26 1.64 -7.70
CA TRP A 411 16.02 2.86 -6.92
C TRP A 411 17.29 3.68 -6.62
N VAL A 412 18.48 3.11 -6.80
CA VAL A 412 19.76 3.82 -6.53
C VAL A 412 19.89 5.05 -7.43
N GLY A 413 19.41 5.01 -8.67
CA GLY A 413 19.39 6.16 -9.59
C GLY A 413 18.56 7.34 -9.11
N SER A 414 17.67 7.16 -8.13
CA SER A 414 16.80 8.20 -7.59
C SER A 414 17.44 9.10 -6.52
N LEU A 415 18.69 8.89 -6.13
CA LEU A 415 19.35 9.61 -5.02
C LEU A 415 19.35 11.12 -5.19
N PHE A 416 19.54 11.63 -6.40
CA PHE A 416 19.49 13.08 -6.68
C PHE A 416 18.13 13.68 -6.26
N TRP A 417 17.03 13.00 -6.60
CA TRP A 417 15.68 13.46 -6.26
C TRP A 417 15.37 13.30 -4.78
N ARG A 418 15.92 12.28 -4.12
CA ARG A 418 15.84 12.11 -2.66
C ARG A 418 16.53 13.25 -1.93
N TRP A 419 17.71 13.68 -2.38
CA TRP A 419 18.41 14.82 -1.82
C TRP A 419 17.64 16.12 -2.02
N ASN A 420 17.06 16.33 -3.21
CA ASN A 420 16.21 17.51 -3.46
C ASN A 420 14.99 17.53 -2.53
N LEU A 421 14.36 16.39 -2.31
CA LEU A 421 13.23 16.26 -1.38
C LEU A 421 13.67 16.52 0.06
N ALA A 422 14.77 15.95 0.52
CA ALA A 422 15.34 16.17 1.85
C ALA A 422 15.62 17.66 2.12
N ILE A 423 16.31 18.33 1.19
CA ILE A 423 16.62 19.75 1.28
C ILE A 423 15.35 20.61 1.15
N GLY A 424 14.42 20.21 0.27
CA GLY A 424 13.14 20.90 0.11
C GLY A 424 12.31 20.86 1.39
N LEU A 425 12.27 19.70 2.05
CA LEU A 425 11.56 19.50 3.32
C LEU A 425 12.21 20.29 4.46
N SER A 426 13.53 20.14 4.67
CA SER A 426 14.25 20.82 5.74
C SER A 426 14.19 22.36 5.67
N ARG A 427 14.09 22.90 4.44
CA ARG A 427 14.03 24.34 4.20
C ARG A 427 12.62 24.89 3.98
N GLY A 428 11.58 24.05 4.19
CA GLY A 428 10.18 24.47 4.03
C GLY A 428 9.81 24.91 2.61
N ARG A 429 10.42 24.30 1.57
CA ARG A 429 10.21 24.66 0.16
C ARG A 429 9.25 23.75 -0.60
N LEU A 430 8.70 22.74 0.06
CA LEU A 430 7.74 21.82 -0.55
C LEU A 430 6.34 22.41 -0.46
N SER A 431 5.68 22.57 -1.59
CA SER A 431 4.31 23.08 -1.64
C SER A 431 3.35 22.12 -0.91
N GLY A 432 2.41 22.67 -0.14
CA GLY A 432 1.44 21.87 0.62
C GLY A 432 2.04 21.04 1.77
N THR A 433 3.32 21.27 2.11
CA THR A 433 4.00 20.57 3.21
C THR A 433 4.73 21.60 4.09
N ARG A 434 4.54 21.48 5.41
CA ARG A 434 5.15 22.38 6.40
C ARG A 434 5.89 21.56 7.44
N LEU A 435 7.15 21.86 7.64
CA LEU A 435 7.96 21.38 8.75
C LEU A 435 8.13 22.51 9.77
N ASP A 436 7.81 22.22 11.03
CA ASP A 436 8.16 23.10 12.14
C ASP A 436 9.48 22.62 12.76
N SER A 437 10.59 23.16 12.25
CA SER A 437 11.94 22.76 12.69
C SER A 437 12.21 23.11 14.16
N ASP A 438 11.59 24.17 14.68
CA ASP A 438 11.76 24.56 16.08
C ASP A 438 11.01 23.60 17.01
N ALA A 439 9.78 23.23 16.66
CA ALA A 439 9.03 22.21 17.36
C ALA A 439 9.73 20.85 17.33
N PHE A 440 10.26 20.45 16.15
CA PHE A 440 11.07 19.23 16.02
C PHE A 440 12.28 19.24 16.94
N THR A 441 13.07 20.33 16.91
CA THR A 441 14.27 20.49 17.75
C THR A 441 13.91 20.50 19.25
N LYS A 442 12.83 21.19 19.62
CA LYS A 442 12.35 21.23 21.00
C LYS A 442 11.91 19.84 21.48
N ALA A 443 11.27 19.06 20.62
CA ALA A 443 10.79 17.73 20.96
C ALA A 443 11.91 16.70 21.04
N THR A 444 12.93 16.78 20.17
CA THR A 444 13.99 15.77 20.06
C THR A 444 15.27 16.14 20.82
N GLY A 445 15.53 17.43 21.06
CA GLY A 445 16.70 17.89 21.81
C GLY A 445 17.94 18.12 20.95
N SER A 446 19.06 17.50 21.31
CA SER A 446 20.36 17.72 20.68
C SER A 446 20.45 17.14 19.25
N THR A 447 21.38 17.65 18.44
CA THR A 447 21.70 17.10 17.11
C THR A 447 21.93 15.57 17.16
N LYS A 448 22.60 15.07 18.20
CA LYS A 448 22.83 13.62 18.37
C LYS A 448 21.49 12.86 18.50
N GLU A 449 20.55 13.38 19.28
CA GLU A 449 19.23 12.76 19.50
C GLU A 449 18.35 12.85 18.25
N GLN A 450 18.42 13.97 17.50
CA GLN A 450 17.77 14.12 16.21
C GLN A 450 18.23 13.06 15.21
N LEU A 451 19.56 12.89 15.06
CA LEU A 451 20.14 11.88 14.20
C LEU A 451 19.81 10.46 14.68
N ALA A 452 19.84 10.21 15.99
CA ALA A 452 19.51 8.90 16.53
C ALA A 452 18.05 8.51 16.24
N HIS A 453 17.14 9.46 16.34
CA HIS A 453 15.73 9.26 15.98
C HIS A 453 15.57 8.93 14.48
N LEU A 454 16.21 9.70 13.60
CA LEU A 454 16.12 9.51 12.15
C LEU A 454 16.76 8.20 11.68
N PHE A 455 17.85 7.78 12.30
CA PHE A 455 18.59 6.58 11.90
C PHE A 455 18.14 5.30 12.62
N GLY A 456 17.34 5.43 13.69
CA GLY A 456 16.95 4.31 14.54
C GLY A 456 18.12 3.74 15.37
N ARG A 457 19.24 4.47 15.47
CA ARG A 457 20.48 4.13 16.22
C ARG A 457 21.27 5.37 16.59
N VAL A 458 22.17 5.26 17.55
CA VAL A 458 23.10 6.35 17.85
C VAL A 458 23.98 6.63 16.62
N PRO A 459 24.12 7.89 16.20
CA PRO A 459 24.99 8.24 15.08
C PRO A 459 26.47 8.02 15.43
N SER A 460 27.27 7.66 14.42
CA SER A 460 28.73 7.67 14.54
C SER A 460 29.26 9.10 14.71
N GLU A 461 30.49 9.23 15.24
CA GLU A 461 31.14 10.55 15.38
C GLU A 461 31.25 11.28 14.04
N ARG A 462 31.50 10.56 12.94
CA ARG A 462 31.57 11.13 11.60
C ARG A 462 30.23 11.67 11.12
N GLU A 463 29.14 10.93 11.33
CA GLU A 463 27.79 11.37 10.99
C GLU A 463 27.39 12.62 11.78
N LEU A 464 27.69 12.61 13.09
CA LEU A 464 27.41 13.75 13.95
C LEU A 464 28.23 14.99 13.54
N ALA A 465 29.52 14.82 13.26
CA ALA A 465 30.37 15.93 12.83
C ALA A 465 29.91 16.52 11.48
N LEU A 466 29.57 15.69 10.48
CA LEU A 466 29.08 16.13 9.19
C LEU A 466 27.76 16.89 9.31
N ALA A 467 26.80 16.37 10.06
CA ALA A 467 25.51 17.03 10.26
C ALA A 467 25.67 18.36 10.99
N SER A 468 26.47 18.42 12.05
CA SER A 468 26.72 19.63 12.84
C SER A 468 27.42 20.72 12.03
N ALA A 469 28.31 20.36 11.10
CA ALA A 469 29.04 21.31 10.26
C ALA A 469 28.21 21.83 9.08
N SER A 470 27.10 21.18 8.71
CA SER A 470 26.35 21.47 7.48
C SER A 470 25.47 22.72 7.54
N GLY A 471 25.08 23.16 8.74
CA GLY A 471 24.04 24.17 8.94
C GLY A 471 22.60 23.73 8.56
N ASP A 472 22.42 22.48 8.11
CA ASP A 472 21.13 21.87 7.75
C ASP A 472 21.12 20.40 8.21
N VAL A 473 20.99 20.20 9.53
CA VAL A 473 21.05 18.87 10.17
C VAL A 473 20.02 17.92 9.57
N LEU A 474 18.77 18.38 9.41
CA LEU A 474 17.70 17.53 8.89
C LEU A 474 17.91 17.19 7.41
N GLY A 475 18.26 18.15 6.58
CA GLY A 475 18.51 17.91 5.15
C GLY A 475 19.63 16.89 4.94
N VAL A 476 20.74 17.05 5.68
CA VAL A 476 21.88 16.09 5.62
C VAL A 476 21.50 14.73 6.15
N ALA A 477 20.80 14.65 7.27
CA ALA A 477 20.37 13.37 7.85
C ALA A 477 19.44 12.59 6.91
N LEU A 478 18.40 13.23 6.37
CA LEU A 478 17.46 12.60 5.44
C LEU A 478 18.12 12.19 4.11
N ALA A 479 19.14 12.96 3.66
CA ALA A 479 19.92 12.63 2.47
C ALA A 479 21.00 11.55 2.70
N SER A 480 21.33 11.24 3.96
CA SER A 480 22.41 10.33 4.30
C SER A 480 22.10 8.86 3.95
N PRO A 481 23.13 8.02 3.71
CA PRO A 481 22.93 6.59 3.54
C PRO A 481 22.22 5.93 4.73
N ALA A 482 22.45 6.39 5.95
CA ALA A 482 21.84 5.85 7.17
C ALA A 482 20.31 5.95 7.15
N PHE A 483 19.73 6.98 6.52
CA PHE A 483 18.27 7.14 6.39
C PHE A 483 17.69 6.36 5.22
N GLN A 484 18.50 5.92 4.25
CA GLN A 484 18.03 5.21 3.05
C GLN A 484 17.68 3.73 3.33
N TRP A 485 18.20 3.17 4.43
CA TRP A 485 17.96 1.78 4.82
C TRP A 485 17.12 1.66 6.09
N HIS A 486 16.46 0.50 6.26
CA HIS A 486 15.67 0.22 7.45
C HIS A 486 15.65 -1.27 7.83
#